data_d2beaa9e177fc544a3ae95124ece325f
#
_entry.id   d2beaa9e177fc544a3ae95124ece325f
#
_cell.length_a   1.000
_cell.length_b   1.000
_cell.length_c   1.000
_cell.angle_alpha   90.00
_cell.angle_beta   90.00
_cell.angle_gamma   90.00
#
_symmetry.space_group_name_H-M   'P 1'
#
loop_
_entity.id
_entity.type
_entity.pdbx_description
1 polymer ?
#
loop_
_entity_poly.entity_id
_entity_poly.type
_entity_poly.pdbx_seq_one_letter_code
_entity_poly.pdbx_strand_id
1 'polypeptide(L)'
;MSGAAHSSTDIAIVGGGLVGASLALALAGSRHRVALIESVRPGAEEQPSFDERTTALGNGSRRILQTLGAWAQMAAHAGLIRDIHISDAGRFGFARLSAAAQELEAFGYVVPNRVIGAALWQRLTQLPDLETHMPVQVMAAEFKGASARLELSAASGARTSLSARLVIAADGAGSAVRTAAGIGAEAHSYGQVALVANVASDRLANGTAYERFTPTGPLAVLPLADGTYTVVWSLAPERAAQLLASDAPTYLAELQRCFGWRIGRLTQLGRRVSYPLSLTRAGALSAARCVLVGNAAQSLHPVAGQGFNLGLRDAASLAEVLAAAEDPGAPAVLEGYERGRNADRQGMIEFTDRLVRLFASQRPGMAAARNAGLLLFDLLPPAKRALSQLSWGFGGGASRLMRGLKAS
;
A
#
# COMPACT_ATOMS: atom_id res chain seq x y z
N MET A 1 20.98 -38.73 -9.41
CA MET A 1 19.86 -37.79 -9.57
C MET A 1 19.24 -37.65 -8.18
N SER A 2 19.63 -36.63 -7.42
CA SER A 2 19.01 -36.33 -6.11
C SER A 2 17.59 -35.85 -6.38
N GLY A 3 16.59 -36.61 -5.98
CA GLY A 3 15.19 -36.22 -6.11
C GLY A 3 14.97 -34.89 -5.37
N ALA A 4 14.50 -33.87 -6.07
CA ALA A 4 14.14 -32.61 -5.45
C ALA A 4 13.13 -32.86 -4.33
N ALA A 5 13.41 -32.40 -3.12
CA ALA A 5 12.47 -32.55 -2.01
C ALA A 5 11.12 -31.93 -2.40
N HIS A 6 10.06 -32.74 -2.29
CA HIS A 6 8.71 -32.34 -2.62
C HIS A 6 7.91 -32.16 -1.34
N SER A 7 7.37 -30.97 -1.13
CA SER A 7 6.46 -30.67 -0.02
C SER A 7 5.08 -30.25 -0.51
N SER A 8 4.08 -30.28 0.37
CA SER A 8 2.72 -29.90 0.03
C SER A 8 2.10 -29.06 1.14
N THR A 9 1.30 -28.07 0.72
CA THR A 9 0.55 -27.21 1.62
C THR A 9 -0.87 -26.97 1.06
N ASP A 10 -1.77 -26.39 1.85
CA ASP A 10 -3.08 -25.99 1.33
C ASP A 10 -2.99 -24.63 0.63
N ILE A 11 -2.26 -23.69 1.21
CA ILE A 11 -2.13 -22.33 0.69
C ILE A 11 -0.64 -21.93 0.64
N ALA A 12 -0.16 -21.54 -0.54
CA ALA A 12 1.17 -20.93 -0.71
C ALA A 12 1.04 -19.44 -1.00
N ILE A 13 1.57 -18.60 -0.11
CA ILE A 13 1.65 -17.14 -0.30
C ILE A 13 3.02 -16.81 -0.87
N VAL A 14 3.06 -16.25 -2.07
CA VAL A 14 4.30 -15.84 -2.73
C VAL A 14 4.48 -14.33 -2.55
N GLY A 15 5.51 -13.94 -1.80
CA GLY A 15 5.83 -12.58 -1.40
C GLY A 15 5.48 -12.31 0.06
N GLY A 16 6.50 -12.12 0.91
CA GLY A 16 6.41 -11.78 2.33
C GLY A 16 6.48 -10.27 2.62
N GLY A 17 6.15 -9.45 1.62
CA GLY A 17 5.99 -8.01 1.79
C GLY A 17 4.82 -7.67 2.72
N LEU A 18 4.53 -6.37 2.90
CA LEU A 18 3.52 -5.90 3.88
C LEU A 18 2.14 -6.58 3.72
N VAL A 19 1.69 -6.80 2.46
CA VAL A 19 0.39 -7.43 2.20
C VAL A 19 0.42 -8.93 2.44
N GLY A 20 1.44 -9.64 1.91
CA GLY A 20 1.56 -11.09 2.09
C GLY A 20 1.78 -11.49 3.54
N ALA A 21 2.62 -10.74 4.27
CA ALA A 21 2.82 -10.93 5.70
C ALA A 21 1.52 -10.70 6.51
N SER A 22 0.75 -9.67 6.16
CA SER A 22 -0.55 -9.41 6.80
C SER A 22 -1.55 -10.53 6.51
N LEU A 23 -1.55 -11.07 5.29
CA LEU A 23 -2.42 -12.19 4.92
C LEU A 23 -2.03 -13.48 5.65
N ALA A 24 -0.74 -13.78 5.74
CA ALA A 24 -0.25 -14.93 6.50
C ALA A 24 -0.70 -14.88 7.97
N LEU A 25 -0.62 -13.70 8.61
CA LEU A 25 -1.16 -13.47 9.96
C LEU A 25 -2.68 -13.63 10.02
N ALA A 26 -3.39 -13.15 8.99
CA ALA A 26 -4.87 -13.25 8.95
C ALA A 26 -5.37 -14.69 8.81
N LEU A 27 -4.56 -15.57 8.19
CA LEU A 27 -4.84 -17.00 8.03
C LEU A 27 -4.34 -17.85 9.21
N ALA A 28 -3.63 -17.24 10.18
CA ALA A 28 -3.14 -17.96 11.35
C ALA A 28 -4.31 -18.55 12.17
N GLY A 29 -4.20 -19.84 12.52
CA GLY A 29 -5.24 -20.57 13.22
C GLY A 29 -6.43 -20.97 12.35
N SER A 30 -6.38 -20.77 11.02
CA SER A 30 -7.32 -21.37 10.09
C SER A 30 -7.10 -22.89 9.97
N ARG A 31 -8.03 -23.60 9.35
CA ARG A 31 -7.89 -25.03 9.07
C ARG A 31 -6.83 -25.38 8.03
N HIS A 32 -6.31 -24.38 7.30
CA HIS A 32 -5.40 -24.57 6.20
C HIS A 32 -3.94 -24.49 6.65
N ARG A 33 -3.11 -25.40 6.14
CA ARG A 33 -1.65 -25.29 6.22
C ARG A 33 -1.19 -24.19 5.28
N VAL A 34 -0.46 -23.22 5.80
CA VAL A 34 0.01 -22.03 5.05
C VAL A 34 1.52 -22.05 4.94
N ALA A 35 2.02 -21.90 3.73
CA ALA A 35 3.43 -21.66 3.44
C ALA A 35 3.61 -20.23 2.92
N LEU A 36 4.59 -19.49 3.47
CA LEU A 36 5.00 -18.16 3.04
C LEU A 36 6.37 -18.23 2.36
N ILE A 37 6.43 -17.81 1.09
CA ILE A 37 7.65 -17.80 0.30
C ILE A 37 8.13 -16.36 0.15
N GLU A 38 9.37 -16.06 0.53
CA GLU A 38 9.96 -14.73 0.41
C GLU A 38 11.39 -14.82 -0.13
N SER A 39 11.68 -14.01 -1.14
CA SER A 39 12.95 -14.00 -1.84
C SER A 39 14.06 -13.25 -1.10
N VAL A 40 13.69 -12.29 -0.25
CA VAL A 40 14.63 -11.44 0.49
C VAL A 40 14.40 -11.60 1.99
N ARG A 41 15.47 -11.68 2.78
CA ARG A 41 15.32 -11.77 4.25
C ARG A 41 14.69 -10.51 4.81
N PRO A 42 13.73 -10.62 5.77
CA PRO A 42 13.18 -9.47 6.46
C PRO A 42 14.27 -8.63 7.11
N GLY A 43 14.19 -7.30 6.92
CA GLY A 43 15.19 -6.37 7.44
C GLY A 43 16.43 -6.16 6.57
N ALA A 44 16.58 -6.88 5.47
CA ALA A 44 17.62 -6.57 4.49
C ALA A 44 17.31 -5.26 3.76
N GLU A 45 18.34 -4.48 3.40
CA GLU A 45 18.17 -3.18 2.72
C GLU A 45 17.46 -3.29 1.36
N GLU A 46 17.60 -4.44 0.69
CA GLU A 46 16.99 -4.72 -0.60
C GLU A 46 15.50 -5.04 -0.51
N GLN A 47 14.96 -5.28 0.69
CA GLN A 47 13.54 -5.60 0.84
C GLN A 47 12.67 -4.34 0.80
N PRO A 48 11.75 -4.19 -0.19
CA PRO A 48 10.95 -2.97 -0.37
C PRO A 48 10.06 -2.61 0.84
N SER A 49 9.74 -3.57 1.70
CA SER A 49 8.94 -3.34 2.92
C SER A 49 9.73 -2.72 4.06
N PHE A 50 11.06 -2.61 3.94
CA PHE A 50 11.94 -2.07 4.97
C PHE A 50 12.68 -0.81 4.53
N ASP A 51 12.21 -0.16 3.46
CA ASP A 51 12.76 1.11 2.97
C ASP A 51 12.29 2.34 3.77
N GLU A 52 12.79 3.50 3.40
CA GLU A 52 12.49 4.79 4.05
C GLU A 52 11.09 5.35 3.74
N ARG A 53 10.31 4.67 2.88
CA ARG A 53 8.95 5.10 2.60
C ARG A 53 8.09 5.01 3.84
N THR A 54 7.08 5.85 3.86
CA THR A 54 6.04 5.83 4.88
C THR A 54 4.69 5.50 4.25
N THR A 55 3.82 4.92 5.03
CA THR A 55 2.45 4.65 4.63
C THR A 55 1.49 5.43 5.51
N ALA A 56 0.58 6.18 4.90
CA ALA A 56 -0.57 6.77 5.58
C ALA A 56 -1.66 5.69 5.73
N LEU A 57 -1.76 5.13 6.91
CA LEU A 57 -2.76 4.11 7.26
C LEU A 57 -4.09 4.76 7.61
N GLY A 58 -5.16 4.39 6.93
CA GLY A 58 -6.51 4.76 7.33
C GLY A 58 -6.99 4.00 8.58
N ASN A 59 -8.06 4.46 9.21
CA ASN A 59 -8.62 3.85 10.43
C ASN A 59 -9.00 2.37 10.25
N GLY A 60 -9.52 1.98 9.08
CA GLY A 60 -9.81 0.57 8.77
C GLY A 60 -8.54 -0.29 8.76
N SER A 61 -7.47 0.20 8.15
CA SER A 61 -6.16 -0.48 8.11
C SER A 61 -5.55 -0.60 9.50
N ARG A 62 -5.63 0.46 10.34
CA ARG A 62 -5.20 0.39 11.73
C ARG A 62 -5.94 -0.71 12.50
N ARG A 63 -7.27 -0.81 12.33
CA ARG A 63 -8.07 -1.85 12.99
C ARG A 63 -7.69 -3.26 12.55
N ILE A 64 -7.44 -3.46 11.24
CA ILE A 64 -6.94 -4.75 10.74
C ILE A 64 -5.60 -5.09 11.42
N LEU A 65 -4.63 -4.18 11.40
CA LEU A 65 -3.31 -4.39 12.01
C LEU A 65 -3.40 -4.61 13.54
N GLN A 66 -4.36 -3.97 14.20
CA GLN A 66 -4.66 -4.20 15.63
C GLN A 66 -5.19 -5.61 15.87
N THR A 67 -6.13 -6.08 15.04
CA THR A 67 -6.69 -7.43 15.12
C THR A 67 -5.64 -8.51 14.83
N LEU A 68 -4.69 -8.21 13.93
CA LEU A 68 -3.53 -9.07 13.65
C LEU A 68 -2.46 -9.03 14.76
N GLY A 69 -2.64 -8.17 15.77
CA GLY A 69 -1.72 -8.03 16.90
C GLY A 69 -0.42 -7.29 16.59
N ALA A 70 -0.31 -6.64 15.42
CA ALA A 70 0.89 -5.93 15.01
C ALA A 70 0.89 -4.43 15.41
N TRP A 71 -0.28 -3.83 15.65
CA TRP A 71 -0.42 -2.40 15.88
C TRP A 71 0.32 -1.88 17.12
N ALA A 72 0.34 -2.63 18.21
CA ALA A 72 0.97 -2.20 19.47
C ALA A 72 2.45 -1.80 19.29
N GLN A 73 3.17 -2.49 18.40
CA GLN A 73 4.58 -2.23 18.08
C GLN A 73 4.77 -1.04 17.14
N MET A 74 3.71 -0.65 16.42
CA MET A 74 3.73 0.48 15.48
C MET A 74 3.29 1.78 16.15
N ALA A 75 2.49 1.72 17.20
CA ALA A 75 1.78 2.86 17.77
C ALA A 75 2.71 4.01 18.19
N ALA A 76 3.86 3.70 18.79
CA ALA A 76 4.84 4.71 19.21
C ALA A 76 5.53 5.43 18.02
N HIS A 77 5.49 4.84 16.83
CA HIS A 77 6.08 5.37 15.60
C HIS A 77 5.04 5.95 14.63
N ALA A 78 3.79 6.02 15.04
CA ALA A 78 2.68 6.46 14.20
C ALA A 78 2.42 7.96 14.37
N GLY A 79 2.74 8.75 13.33
CA GLY A 79 2.37 10.16 13.27
C GLY A 79 0.87 10.31 12.99
N LEU A 80 0.13 10.99 13.89
CA LEU A 80 -1.33 11.16 13.73
C LEU A 80 -1.64 12.18 12.63
N ILE A 81 -2.61 11.86 11.78
CA ILE A 81 -3.22 12.78 10.83
C ILE A 81 -4.54 13.29 11.44
N ARG A 82 -4.49 14.42 12.14
CA ARG A 82 -5.68 15.05 12.72
C ARG A 82 -6.40 15.96 11.74
N ASP A 83 -5.62 16.65 10.92
CA ASP A 83 -6.12 17.56 9.92
C ASP A 83 -5.53 17.24 8.54
N ILE A 84 -6.31 17.49 7.49
CA ILE A 84 -5.85 17.38 6.10
C ILE A 84 -6.07 18.72 5.43
N HIS A 85 -5.01 19.27 4.83
CA HIS A 85 -5.03 20.52 4.09
C HIS A 85 -4.72 20.26 2.62
N ILE A 86 -5.71 20.44 1.76
CA ILE A 86 -5.60 20.29 0.31
C ILE A 86 -5.51 21.68 -0.31
N SER A 87 -4.57 21.91 -1.23
CA SER A 87 -4.42 23.20 -1.91
C SER A 87 -3.84 23.08 -3.32
N ASP A 88 -4.14 24.05 -4.18
CA ASP A 88 -3.57 24.20 -5.52
C ASP A 88 -2.48 25.29 -5.50
N ALA A 89 -1.26 25.01 -5.97
CA ALA A 89 -0.12 25.91 -5.90
C ALA A 89 -0.34 27.16 -6.75
N GLY A 90 -0.03 28.34 -6.17
CA GLY A 90 -0.23 29.63 -6.84
C GLY A 90 -1.71 30.05 -6.99
N ARG A 91 -2.62 29.35 -6.29
CA ARG A 91 -4.06 29.63 -6.29
C ARG A 91 -4.57 29.79 -4.86
N PHE A 92 -5.75 30.43 -4.71
CA PHE A 92 -6.35 30.66 -3.40
C PHE A 92 -7.27 29.51 -2.92
N GLY A 93 -7.64 28.59 -3.82
CA GLY A 93 -8.51 27.46 -3.49
C GLY A 93 -7.82 26.47 -2.55
N PHE A 94 -8.52 26.16 -1.46
CA PHE A 94 -8.09 25.14 -0.51
C PHE A 94 -9.30 24.42 0.09
N ALA A 95 -9.07 23.26 0.65
CA ALA A 95 -10.03 22.53 1.47
C ALA A 95 -9.35 22.00 2.73
N ARG A 96 -10.09 21.99 3.84
CA ARG A 96 -9.63 21.48 5.13
C ARG A 96 -10.60 20.43 5.65
N LEU A 97 -10.03 19.33 6.12
CA LEU A 97 -10.77 18.33 6.88
C LEU A 97 -10.17 18.29 8.28
N SER A 98 -11.02 18.26 9.30
CA SER A 98 -10.60 18.11 10.70
C SER A 98 -11.25 16.85 11.28
N ALA A 99 -10.43 16.00 11.91
CA ALA A 99 -10.90 14.78 12.57
C ALA A 99 -11.81 15.13 13.74
N ALA A 100 -11.46 16.17 14.51
CA ALA A 100 -12.27 16.63 15.64
C ALA A 100 -13.68 17.05 15.20
N ALA A 101 -13.84 17.69 14.03
CA ALA A 101 -15.14 18.06 13.48
C ALA A 101 -15.99 16.85 13.04
N GLN A 102 -15.40 15.64 13.04
CA GLN A 102 -16.05 14.36 12.73
C GLN A 102 -16.02 13.39 13.91
N GLU A 103 -15.73 13.90 15.11
CA GLU A 103 -15.69 13.12 16.37
C GLU A 103 -14.66 11.96 16.32
N LEU A 104 -13.54 12.16 15.64
CA LEU A 104 -12.48 11.19 15.48
C LEU A 104 -11.20 11.66 16.16
N GLU A 105 -10.41 10.72 16.65
CA GLU A 105 -9.07 10.98 17.15
C GLU A 105 -8.14 11.44 16.02
N ALA A 106 -8.19 10.76 14.88
CA ALA A 106 -7.40 11.04 13.69
C ALA A 106 -8.07 10.45 12.44
N PHE A 107 -7.78 11.00 11.27
CA PHE A 107 -8.14 10.41 9.98
C PHE A 107 -7.30 9.18 9.65
N GLY A 108 -6.10 9.12 10.16
CA GLY A 108 -5.14 8.06 9.89
C GLY A 108 -3.81 8.29 10.60
N TYR A 109 -2.84 7.46 10.23
CA TYR A 109 -1.56 7.35 10.92
C TYR A 109 -0.45 7.17 9.91
N VAL A 110 0.59 7.98 9.97
CA VAL A 110 1.77 7.86 9.10
C VAL A 110 2.80 6.98 9.80
N VAL A 111 3.10 5.83 9.23
CA VAL A 111 4.03 4.85 9.81
C VAL A 111 5.12 4.51 8.79
N PRO A 112 6.40 4.52 9.17
CA PRO A 112 7.48 4.05 8.29
C PRO A 112 7.28 2.58 7.89
N ASN A 113 7.49 2.23 6.62
CA ASN A 113 7.30 0.87 6.13
C ASN A 113 8.17 -0.15 6.87
N ARG A 114 9.41 0.23 7.22
CA ARG A 114 10.31 -0.61 8.02
C ARG A 114 9.70 -0.99 9.38
N VAL A 115 8.94 -0.09 10.00
CA VAL A 115 8.26 -0.36 11.29
C VAL A 115 7.08 -1.30 11.07
N ILE A 116 6.29 -1.09 10.00
CA ILE A 116 5.19 -1.99 9.65
C ILE A 116 5.73 -3.39 9.36
N GLY A 117 6.76 -3.49 8.51
CA GLY A 117 7.40 -4.76 8.14
C GLY A 117 7.96 -5.49 9.36
N ALA A 118 8.72 -4.80 10.22
CA ALA A 118 9.27 -5.39 11.43
C ALA A 118 8.19 -5.94 12.37
N ALA A 119 7.12 -5.16 12.61
CA ALA A 119 6.02 -5.59 13.47
C ALA A 119 5.27 -6.82 12.90
N LEU A 120 5.01 -6.85 11.59
CA LEU A 120 4.37 -8.00 10.94
C LEU A 120 5.25 -9.25 11.04
N TRP A 121 6.53 -9.15 10.68
CA TRP A 121 7.45 -10.29 10.73
C TRP A 121 7.70 -10.78 12.15
N GLN A 122 7.80 -9.89 13.14
CA GLN A 122 7.92 -10.30 14.55
C GLN A 122 6.69 -11.11 15.00
N ARG A 123 5.48 -10.78 14.50
CA ARG A 123 4.27 -11.57 14.76
C ARG A 123 4.30 -12.91 14.04
N LEU A 124 4.77 -12.96 12.78
CA LEU A 124 4.88 -14.19 12.00
C LEU A 124 5.81 -15.21 12.66
N THR A 125 6.95 -14.77 13.23
CA THR A 125 7.89 -15.67 13.92
C THR A 125 7.30 -16.31 15.19
N GLN A 126 6.18 -15.81 15.69
CA GLN A 126 5.46 -16.37 16.84
C GLN A 126 4.41 -17.43 16.44
N LEU A 127 4.21 -17.67 15.14
CA LEU A 127 3.26 -18.65 14.64
C LEU A 127 3.94 -20.01 14.46
N PRO A 128 3.63 -21.03 15.29
CA PRO A 128 4.31 -22.33 15.24
C PRO A 128 3.99 -23.12 13.96
N ASP A 129 2.80 -22.91 13.40
CA ASP A 129 2.26 -23.69 12.28
C ASP A 129 2.49 -23.03 10.91
N LEU A 130 3.16 -21.87 10.85
CA LEU A 130 3.48 -21.20 9.60
C LEU A 130 4.79 -21.75 9.02
N GLU A 131 4.70 -22.41 7.88
CA GLU A 131 5.86 -22.81 7.11
C GLU A 131 6.44 -21.59 6.36
N THR A 132 7.73 -21.29 6.56
CA THR A 132 8.39 -20.16 5.89
C THR A 132 9.56 -20.63 5.04
N HIS A 133 9.55 -20.25 3.76
CA HIS A 133 10.64 -20.48 2.80
C HIS A 133 11.34 -19.16 2.50
N MET A 134 12.49 -18.89 3.12
CA MET A 134 13.27 -17.67 2.91
C MET A 134 14.77 -17.83 3.21
N PRO A 135 15.68 -17.22 2.47
CA PRO A 135 15.43 -16.52 1.21
C PRO A 135 15.24 -17.52 0.05
N VAL A 136 14.08 -17.53 -0.58
CA VAL A 136 13.72 -18.49 -1.65
C VAL A 136 12.95 -17.77 -2.75
N GLN A 137 13.37 -17.95 -3.99
CA GLN A 137 12.71 -17.38 -5.16
C GLN A 137 11.84 -18.42 -5.87
N VAL A 138 10.65 -18.02 -6.32
CA VAL A 138 9.81 -18.81 -7.22
C VAL A 138 10.35 -18.66 -8.63
N MET A 139 10.81 -19.77 -9.23
CA MET A 139 11.36 -19.81 -10.58
C MET A 139 10.31 -20.11 -11.64
N ALA A 140 9.33 -20.95 -11.29
CA ALA A 140 8.22 -21.29 -12.15
C ALA A 140 6.98 -21.63 -11.31
N ALA A 141 5.80 -21.44 -11.91
CA ALA A 141 4.53 -21.85 -11.33
C ALA A 141 3.66 -22.50 -12.41
N GLU A 142 3.12 -23.66 -12.10
CA GLU A 142 2.19 -24.38 -12.97
C GLU A 142 0.85 -24.55 -12.28
N PHE A 143 -0.23 -24.23 -12.98
CA PHE A 143 -1.61 -24.27 -12.49
C PHE A 143 -2.39 -25.34 -13.27
N LYS A 144 -2.36 -26.58 -12.82
CA LYS A 144 -2.98 -27.72 -13.52
C LYS A 144 -3.80 -28.58 -12.55
N GLY A 145 -5.04 -28.85 -12.91
CA GLY A 145 -5.91 -29.76 -12.15
C GLY A 145 -6.29 -29.23 -10.77
N ALA A 146 -6.16 -30.07 -9.74
CA ALA A 146 -6.61 -29.81 -8.38
C ALA A 146 -5.60 -29.01 -7.52
N SER A 147 -4.38 -28.79 -8.02
CA SER A 147 -3.32 -28.07 -7.30
C SER A 147 -2.42 -27.28 -8.25
N ALA A 148 -1.70 -26.31 -7.70
CA ALA A 148 -0.60 -25.64 -8.36
C ALA A 148 0.72 -26.22 -7.90
N ARG A 149 1.76 -26.14 -8.73
CA ARG A 149 3.13 -26.53 -8.42
C ARG A 149 4.05 -25.34 -8.58
N LEU A 150 4.83 -25.06 -7.55
CA LEU A 150 5.86 -24.04 -7.55
C LEU A 150 7.25 -24.69 -7.60
N GLU A 151 8.12 -24.18 -8.47
CA GLU A 151 9.54 -24.51 -8.45
C GLU A 151 10.28 -23.41 -7.69
N LEU A 152 10.98 -23.81 -6.65
CA LEU A 152 11.64 -22.92 -5.70
C LEU A 152 13.16 -23.04 -5.83
N SER A 153 13.87 -21.91 -5.76
CA SER A 153 15.32 -21.86 -5.72
C SER A 153 15.80 -21.10 -4.49
N ALA A 154 16.58 -21.77 -3.64
CA ALA A 154 17.25 -21.10 -2.54
C ALA A 154 18.50 -20.35 -3.03
N ALA A 155 18.99 -19.38 -2.23
CA ALA A 155 20.23 -18.64 -2.52
C ALA A 155 21.46 -19.55 -2.67
N SER A 156 21.45 -20.75 -2.08
CA SER A 156 22.47 -21.78 -2.26
C SER A 156 22.45 -22.48 -3.62
N GLY A 157 21.44 -22.18 -4.48
CA GLY A 157 21.21 -22.89 -5.73
C GLY A 157 20.41 -24.20 -5.59
N ALA A 158 20.06 -24.60 -4.36
CA ALA A 158 19.22 -25.78 -4.14
C ALA A 158 17.82 -25.56 -4.72
N ARG A 159 17.33 -26.53 -5.47
CA ARG A 159 15.99 -26.51 -6.07
C ARG A 159 15.06 -27.47 -5.32
N THR A 160 13.87 -27.00 -5.01
CA THR A 160 12.80 -27.79 -4.39
C THR A 160 11.48 -27.52 -5.11
N SER A 161 10.47 -28.35 -4.88
CA SER A 161 9.14 -28.10 -5.40
C SER A 161 8.10 -28.13 -4.29
N LEU A 162 7.14 -27.20 -4.34
CA LEU A 162 6.04 -27.08 -3.41
C LEU A 162 4.71 -27.20 -4.19
N SER A 163 3.87 -28.16 -3.78
CA SER A 163 2.50 -28.24 -4.29
C SER A 163 1.54 -27.52 -3.35
N ALA A 164 0.60 -26.75 -3.90
CA ALA A 164 -0.40 -26.04 -3.12
C ALA A 164 -1.79 -26.18 -3.76
N ARG A 165 -2.83 -26.27 -2.94
CA ARG A 165 -4.23 -26.23 -3.44
C ARG A 165 -4.62 -24.84 -3.92
N LEU A 166 -3.98 -23.79 -3.36
CA LEU A 166 -4.12 -22.40 -3.78
C LEU A 166 -2.76 -21.70 -3.69
N VAL A 167 -2.40 -20.94 -4.72
CA VAL A 167 -1.28 -19.99 -4.70
C VAL A 167 -1.83 -18.58 -4.65
N ILE A 168 -1.31 -17.78 -3.71
CA ILE A 168 -1.66 -16.36 -3.56
C ILE A 168 -0.47 -15.53 -4.01
N ALA A 169 -0.65 -14.76 -5.08
CA ALA A 169 0.35 -13.82 -5.57
C ALA A 169 0.31 -12.54 -4.76
N ALA A 170 1.35 -12.30 -3.96
CA ALA A 170 1.64 -11.08 -3.21
C ALA A 170 3.03 -10.51 -3.56
N ASP A 171 3.60 -10.92 -4.70
CA ASP A 171 4.97 -10.73 -5.19
C ASP A 171 5.18 -9.40 -5.93
N GLY A 172 4.27 -8.44 -5.74
CA GLY A 172 4.44 -7.07 -6.21
C GLY A 172 3.94 -6.79 -7.63
N ALA A 173 4.18 -5.57 -8.11
CA ALA A 173 3.63 -5.08 -9.40
C ALA A 173 4.12 -5.89 -10.60
N GLY A 174 5.36 -6.40 -10.55
CA GLY A 174 5.97 -7.27 -11.57
C GLY A 174 5.67 -8.76 -11.37
N SER A 175 4.59 -9.12 -10.71
CA SER A 175 4.25 -10.49 -10.30
C SER A 175 4.53 -11.55 -11.37
N ALA A 176 5.48 -12.44 -11.08
CA ALA A 176 5.79 -13.61 -11.91
C ALA A 176 4.67 -14.66 -11.80
N VAL A 177 4.10 -14.79 -10.61
CA VAL A 177 2.98 -15.70 -10.35
C VAL A 177 1.75 -15.30 -11.17
N ARG A 178 1.40 -14.00 -11.21
CA ARG A 178 0.32 -13.49 -12.06
C ARG A 178 0.53 -13.87 -13.53
N THR A 179 1.75 -13.64 -14.04
CA THR A 179 2.10 -13.95 -15.42
C THR A 179 2.00 -15.46 -15.70
N ALA A 180 2.50 -16.30 -14.81
CA ALA A 180 2.43 -17.75 -14.93
C ALA A 180 0.98 -18.27 -14.88
N ALA A 181 0.09 -17.60 -14.13
CA ALA A 181 -1.35 -17.92 -14.09
C ALA A 181 -2.12 -17.43 -15.33
N GLY A 182 -1.45 -16.83 -16.31
CA GLY A 182 -2.07 -16.32 -17.54
C GLY A 182 -2.90 -15.05 -17.34
N ILE A 183 -2.77 -14.36 -16.19
CA ILE A 183 -3.49 -13.13 -15.93
C ILE A 183 -2.70 -11.94 -16.47
N GLY A 184 -3.22 -11.32 -17.52
CA GLY A 184 -2.66 -10.09 -18.09
C GLY A 184 -2.81 -8.90 -17.13
N ALA A 185 -1.97 -7.88 -17.31
CA ALA A 185 -2.09 -6.61 -16.59
C ALA A 185 -1.87 -5.43 -17.54
N GLU A 186 -2.70 -4.41 -17.37
CA GLU A 186 -2.51 -3.12 -18.01
C GLU A 186 -1.61 -2.26 -17.12
N ALA A 187 -0.57 -1.67 -17.71
CA ALA A 187 0.30 -0.73 -17.03
C ALA A 187 0.23 0.63 -17.73
N HIS A 188 -0.04 1.67 -16.97
CA HIS A 188 -0.03 3.06 -17.45
C HIS A 188 1.01 3.85 -16.68
N SER A 189 2.05 4.33 -17.37
CA SER A 189 3.03 5.23 -16.76
C SER A 189 2.47 6.65 -16.73
N TYR A 190 2.60 7.30 -15.57
CA TYR A 190 2.27 8.72 -15.46
C TYR A 190 3.38 9.64 -16.00
N GLY A 191 4.51 9.10 -16.46
CA GLY A 191 5.68 9.88 -16.87
C GLY A 191 6.30 10.67 -15.72
N GLN A 192 6.06 10.24 -14.49
CA GLN A 192 6.52 10.88 -13.26
C GLN A 192 7.20 9.88 -12.34
N VAL A 193 7.99 10.42 -11.41
CA VAL A 193 8.56 9.68 -10.28
C VAL A 193 8.14 10.35 -8.98
N ALA A 194 7.98 9.57 -7.92
CA ALA A 194 7.86 10.09 -6.55
C ALA A 194 9.27 10.24 -5.96
N LEU A 195 9.65 11.47 -5.65
CA LEU A 195 10.84 11.76 -4.86
C LEU A 195 10.43 11.83 -3.39
N VAL A 196 10.96 10.90 -2.59
CA VAL A 196 10.62 10.74 -1.18
C VAL A 196 11.80 11.16 -0.32
N ALA A 197 11.55 11.96 0.71
CA ALA A 197 12.54 12.36 1.70
C ALA A 197 11.85 12.71 3.03
N ASN A 198 12.56 12.51 4.14
CA ASN A 198 12.15 13.06 5.42
C ASN A 198 12.82 14.43 5.63
N VAL A 199 12.09 15.39 6.21
CA VAL A 199 12.57 16.74 6.46
C VAL A 199 12.20 17.20 7.87
N ALA A 200 13.08 17.96 8.50
CA ALA A 200 12.74 18.71 9.71
C ALA A 200 12.43 20.17 9.35
N SER A 201 11.68 20.83 10.22
CA SER A 201 11.42 22.26 10.14
C SER A 201 11.65 22.93 11.50
N ASP A 202 11.67 24.26 11.52
CA ASP A 202 11.76 25.04 12.77
C ASP A 202 10.48 24.97 13.62
N ARG A 203 9.46 24.23 13.13
CA ARG A 203 8.22 23.91 13.84
C ARG A 203 7.98 22.43 13.83
N LEU A 204 7.67 21.85 14.97
CA LEU A 204 7.30 20.44 15.08
C LEU A 204 6.00 20.15 14.33
N ALA A 205 5.89 18.94 13.81
CA ALA A 205 4.67 18.46 13.16
C ALA A 205 3.49 18.49 14.15
N ASN A 206 2.39 19.09 13.73
CA ASN A 206 1.19 19.32 14.54
C ASN A 206 0.01 18.37 14.23
N GLY A 207 0.28 17.31 13.45
CA GLY A 207 -0.76 16.37 13.02
C GLY A 207 -1.52 16.80 11.76
N THR A 208 -1.06 17.84 11.05
CA THR A 208 -1.64 18.20 9.74
C THR A 208 -0.91 17.53 8.61
N ALA A 209 -1.64 16.79 7.78
CA ALA A 209 -1.19 16.29 6.49
C ALA A 209 -1.51 17.33 5.40
N TYR A 210 -0.57 17.59 4.52
CA TYR A 210 -0.74 18.53 3.43
C TYR A 210 -0.69 17.79 2.09
N GLU A 211 -1.67 18.05 1.23
CA GLU A 211 -1.66 17.65 -0.17
C GLU A 211 -1.69 18.93 -1.02
N ARG A 212 -0.56 19.24 -1.65
CA ARG A 212 -0.42 20.43 -2.47
C ARG A 212 -0.24 20.02 -3.94
N PHE A 213 -1.23 20.34 -4.75
CA PHE A 213 -1.12 20.13 -6.18
C PHE A 213 -0.27 21.24 -6.80
N THR A 214 0.83 20.84 -7.43
CA THR A 214 1.76 21.76 -8.10
C THR A 214 1.71 21.56 -9.63
N PRO A 215 2.24 22.49 -10.43
CA PRO A 215 2.30 22.30 -11.88
C PRO A 215 3.09 21.06 -12.33
N THR A 216 3.99 20.55 -11.49
CA THR A 216 4.79 19.35 -11.77
C THR A 216 4.14 18.07 -11.27
N GLY A 217 3.12 18.16 -10.44
CA GLY A 217 2.42 17.02 -9.81
C GLY A 217 2.10 17.25 -8.33
N PRO A 218 1.47 16.27 -7.67
CA PRO A 218 1.17 16.32 -6.25
C PRO A 218 2.44 16.38 -5.39
N LEU A 219 2.37 17.15 -4.31
CA LEU A 219 3.37 17.28 -3.26
C LEU A 219 2.68 17.03 -1.92
N ALA A 220 2.86 15.84 -1.36
CA ALA A 220 2.38 15.49 -0.05
C ALA A 220 3.44 15.76 1.01
N VAL A 221 3.03 16.33 2.15
CA VAL A 221 3.87 16.52 3.34
C VAL A 221 3.09 15.98 4.54
N LEU A 222 3.59 14.90 5.13
CA LEU A 222 2.88 14.14 6.13
C LEU A 222 3.62 14.16 7.47
N PRO A 223 2.91 14.33 8.61
CA PRO A 223 3.53 14.41 9.93
C PRO A 223 4.06 13.03 10.38
N LEU A 224 5.26 13.00 10.96
CA LEU A 224 5.83 11.83 11.60
C LEU A 224 5.75 11.93 13.13
N ALA A 225 5.89 10.80 13.82
CA ALA A 225 5.77 10.71 15.27
C ALA A 225 6.89 11.45 16.02
N ASP A 226 8.05 11.59 15.40
CA ASP A 226 9.23 12.29 15.93
C ASP A 226 9.18 13.83 15.76
N GLY A 227 8.07 14.36 15.23
CA GLY A 227 7.88 15.77 14.98
C GLY A 227 8.46 16.28 13.66
N THR A 228 9.04 15.39 12.85
CA THR A 228 9.48 15.68 11.47
C THR A 228 8.36 15.42 10.46
N TYR A 229 8.68 15.55 9.17
CA TYR A 229 7.74 15.29 8.09
C TYR A 229 8.33 14.35 7.07
N THR A 230 7.52 13.48 6.48
CA THR A 230 7.87 12.82 5.23
C THR A 230 7.26 13.60 4.06
N VAL A 231 8.04 13.72 3.00
CA VAL A 231 7.67 14.41 1.76
C VAL A 231 7.57 13.36 0.66
N VAL A 232 6.47 13.40 -0.09
CA VAL A 232 6.29 12.61 -1.32
C VAL A 232 6.01 13.61 -2.45
N TRP A 233 6.99 13.82 -3.32
CA TRP A 233 6.94 14.85 -4.36
C TRP A 233 6.93 14.21 -5.75
N SER A 234 5.83 14.35 -6.46
CA SER A 234 5.70 13.85 -7.84
C SER A 234 6.32 14.84 -8.82
N LEU A 235 7.29 14.35 -9.59
CA LEU A 235 8.11 15.15 -10.50
C LEU A 235 8.33 14.42 -11.84
N ALA A 236 8.67 15.17 -12.89
CA ALA A 236 9.26 14.59 -14.08
C ALA A 236 10.59 13.90 -13.74
N PRO A 237 10.96 12.79 -14.40
CA PRO A 237 12.16 12.01 -14.07
C PRO A 237 13.46 12.85 -14.09
N GLU A 238 13.60 13.75 -15.04
CA GLU A 238 14.79 14.59 -15.20
C GLU A 238 14.91 15.59 -14.02
N ARG A 239 13.78 16.16 -13.59
CA ARG A 239 13.76 17.07 -12.45
C ARG A 239 14.05 16.35 -11.14
N ALA A 240 13.51 15.15 -10.96
CA ALA A 240 13.81 14.33 -9.80
C ALA A 240 15.30 13.95 -9.74
N ALA A 241 15.89 13.57 -10.87
CA ALA A 241 17.32 13.24 -10.95
C ALA A 241 18.20 14.46 -10.56
N GLN A 242 17.87 15.67 -11.05
CA GLN A 242 18.55 16.90 -10.65
C GLN A 242 18.48 17.14 -9.13
N LEU A 243 17.29 16.98 -8.52
CA LEU A 243 17.09 17.16 -7.08
C LEU A 243 17.74 16.06 -6.25
N LEU A 244 17.82 14.83 -6.74
CA LEU A 244 18.57 13.75 -6.09
C LEU A 244 20.06 14.05 -6.05
N ALA A 245 20.62 14.62 -7.11
CA ALA A 245 22.04 14.96 -7.22
C ALA A 245 22.40 16.29 -6.53
N SER A 246 21.42 17.14 -6.19
CA SER A 246 21.67 18.45 -5.56
C SER A 246 22.16 18.30 -4.11
N ASP A 247 22.79 19.34 -3.57
CA ASP A 247 23.08 19.42 -2.15
C ASP A 247 21.80 19.65 -1.29
N ALA A 248 21.90 19.47 0.02
CA ALA A 248 20.76 19.63 0.91
C ALA A 248 20.19 21.05 0.93
N PRO A 249 20.98 22.14 0.99
CA PRO A 249 20.46 23.50 0.93
C PRO A 249 19.66 23.78 -0.34
N THR A 250 20.16 23.37 -1.51
CA THR A 250 19.47 23.53 -2.81
C THR A 250 18.14 22.79 -2.84
N TYR A 251 18.12 21.52 -2.36
CA TYR A 251 16.88 20.75 -2.28
C TYR A 251 15.84 21.40 -1.36
N LEU A 252 16.27 21.79 -0.14
CA LEU A 252 15.39 22.41 0.85
C LEU A 252 14.83 23.74 0.36
N ALA A 253 15.66 24.58 -0.31
CA ALA A 253 15.21 25.84 -0.89
C ALA A 253 14.14 25.62 -1.98
N GLU A 254 14.34 24.65 -2.86
CA GLU A 254 13.37 24.33 -3.91
C GLU A 254 12.07 23.75 -3.35
N LEU A 255 12.18 22.84 -2.38
CA LEU A 255 11.02 22.29 -1.69
C LEU A 255 10.24 23.39 -0.96
N GLN A 256 10.94 24.29 -0.23
CA GLN A 256 10.34 25.43 0.46
C GLN A 256 9.61 26.37 -0.52
N ARG A 257 10.23 26.66 -1.67
CA ARG A 257 9.61 27.47 -2.73
C ARG A 257 8.31 26.86 -3.25
N CYS A 258 8.28 25.53 -3.48
CA CYS A 258 7.11 24.82 -3.99
C CYS A 258 6.03 24.62 -2.94
N PHE A 259 6.42 24.28 -1.71
CA PHE A 259 5.48 24.00 -0.62
C PHE A 259 4.98 25.27 0.07
N GLY A 260 5.84 26.27 0.26
CA GLY A 260 5.56 27.47 1.04
C GLY A 260 5.95 27.30 2.52
N TRP A 261 5.46 28.22 3.37
CA TRP A 261 5.90 28.39 4.76
C TRP A 261 4.93 27.84 5.81
N ARG A 262 3.98 26.97 5.41
CA ARG A 262 2.93 26.50 6.33
C ARG A 262 3.45 25.70 7.52
N ILE A 263 4.54 24.97 7.34
CA ILE A 263 5.19 24.19 8.39
C ILE A 263 6.43 24.90 8.96
N GLY A 264 6.63 26.18 8.67
CA GLY A 264 7.84 26.92 9.04
C GLY A 264 8.96 26.77 8.02
N ARG A 265 10.20 27.07 8.44
CA ARG A 265 11.39 26.93 7.61
C ARG A 265 11.93 25.51 7.68
N LEU A 266 12.18 24.92 6.52
CA LEU A 266 12.84 23.61 6.43
C LEU A 266 14.32 23.73 6.85
N THR A 267 14.76 22.85 7.74
CA THR A 267 16.08 22.95 8.40
C THR A 267 17.00 21.77 8.15
N GLN A 268 16.43 20.55 7.99
CA GLN A 268 17.21 19.33 7.79
C GLN A 268 16.58 18.47 6.71
N LEU A 269 17.43 17.72 6.01
CA LEU A 269 17.06 16.80 4.95
C LEU A 269 17.64 15.41 5.25
N GLY A 270 16.76 14.40 5.24
CA GLY A 270 17.16 13.01 5.32
C GLY A 270 17.56 12.40 3.96
N ARG A 271 17.69 11.08 3.93
CA ARG A 271 17.96 10.34 2.70
C ARG A 271 16.85 10.58 1.67
N ARG A 272 17.23 10.77 0.43
CA ARG A 272 16.32 10.92 -0.71
C ARG A 272 16.31 9.64 -1.52
N VAL A 273 15.11 9.22 -1.92
CA VAL A 273 14.91 8.06 -2.80
C VAL A 273 13.83 8.39 -3.85
N SER A 274 13.90 7.78 -5.02
CA SER A 274 12.91 7.98 -6.07
C SER A 274 12.31 6.66 -6.54
N TYR A 275 11.02 6.70 -6.88
CA TYR A 275 10.26 5.55 -7.36
C TYR A 275 9.45 5.95 -8.58
N PRO A 276 9.45 5.13 -9.67
CA PRO A 276 8.61 5.41 -10.83
C PRO A 276 7.12 5.32 -10.45
N LEU A 277 6.31 6.23 -11.00
CA LEU A 277 4.87 6.27 -10.78
C LEU A 277 4.14 5.62 -11.95
N SER A 278 3.48 4.52 -11.66
CA SER A 278 2.66 3.79 -12.63
C SER A 278 1.38 3.28 -11.98
N LEU A 279 0.32 3.24 -12.74
CA LEU A 279 -0.87 2.45 -12.44
C LEU A 279 -0.69 1.08 -13.08
N THR A 280 -0.78 0.03 -12.29
CA THR A 280 -0.90 -1.34 -12.81
C THR A 280 -2.25 -1.90 -12.39
N ARG A 281 -2.95 -2.54 -13.32
CA ARG A 281 -4.25 -3.17 -13.08
C ARG A 281 -4.26 -4.56 -13.71
N ALA A 282 -4.36 -5.60 -12.90
CA ALA A 282 -4.59 -6.95 -13.39
C ALA A 282 -6.00 -7.08 -14.02
N GLY A 283 -6.09 -7.82 -15.13
CA GLY A 283 -7.34 -8.03 -15.86
C GLY A 283 -8.36 -8.87 -15.09
N ALA A 284 -7.89 -9.77 -14.22
CA ALA A 284 -8.69 -10.55 -13.27
C ALA A 284 -7.99 -10.62 -11.92
N LEU A 285 -8.72 -10.90 -10.83
CA LEU A 285 -8.14 -11.11 -9.51
C LEU A 285 -7.82 -12.57 -9.25
N SER A 286 -8.37 -13.48 -10.04
CA SER A 286 -8.17 -14.92 -9.87
C SER A 286 -8.06 -15.66 -11.20
N ALA A 287 -7.46 -16.83 -11.15
CA ALA A 287 -7.43 -17.86 -12.18
C ALA A 287 -7.48 -19.22 -11.49
N ALA A 288 -7.44 -20.33 -12.27
CA ALA A 288 -7.41 -21.66 -11.68
C ALA A 288 -6.29 -21.78 -10.62
N ARG A 289 -6.67 -22.08 -9.37
CA ARG A 289 -5.74 -22.27 -8.24
C ARG A 289 -4.81 -21.07 -7.96
N CYS A 290 -5.16 -19.87 -8.43
CA CYS A 290 -4.38 -18.64 -8.23
C CYS A 290 -5.29 -17.47 -7.86
N VAL A 291 -4.85 -16.64 -6.90
CA VAL A 291 -5.50 -15.37 -6.54
C VAL A 291 -4.47 -14.29 -6.30
N LEU A 292 -4.79 -13.06 -6.66
CA LEU A 292 -3.91 -11.90 -6.56
C LEU A 292 -4.33 -10.98 -5.42
N VAL A 293 -3.35 -10.45 -4.68
CA VAL A 293 -3.56 -9.43 -3.64
C VAL A 293 -2.53 -8.31 -3.73
N GLY A 294 -2.88 -7.14 -3.24
CA GLY A 294 -1.98 -6.00 -3.19
C GLY A 294 -1.44 -5.59 -4.56
N ASN A 295 -0.14 -5.29 -4.65
CA ASN A 295 0.46 -4.79 -5.89
C ASN A 295 0.50 -5.83 -7.03
N ALA A 296 0.36 -7.11 -6.75
CA ALA A 296 0.18 -8.13 -7.80
C ALA A 296 -1.17 -7.97 -8.52
N ALA A 297 -2.20 -7.53 -7.82
CA ALA A 297 -3.52 -7.23 -8.37
C ALA A 297 -3.62 -5.80 -8.92
N GLN A 298 -3.15 -4.79 -8.19
CA GLN A 298 -3.15 -3.38 -8.58
C GLN A 298 -2.07 -2.56 -7.86
N SER A 299 -1.36 -1.72 -8.61
CA SER A 299 -0.48 -0.69 -8.07
C SER A 299 -1.07 0.68 -8.37
N LEU A 300 -1.18 1.54 -7.37
CA LEU A 300 -1.84 2.86 -7.47
C LEU A 300 -0.82 3.99 -7.41
N HIS A 301 -1.20 5.15 -7.96
CA HIS A 301 -0.48 6.39 -7.69
C HIS A 301 -0.50 6.67 -6.18
N PRO A 302 0.61 7.14 -5.56
CA PRO A 302 0.70 7.36 -4.12
C PRO A 302 -0.20 8.49 -3.59
N VAL A 303 -0.84 9.26 -4.47
CA VAL A 303 -1.81 10.29 -4.06
C VAL A 303 -2.86 9.71 -3.11
N ALA A 304 -3.10 10.38 -2.01
CA ALA A 304 -3.97 9.94 -0.91
C ALA A 304 -3.52 8.64 -0.19
N GLY A 305 -2.31 8.10 -0.43
CA GLY A 305 -1.72 7.00 0.33
C GLY A 305 -2.49 5.67 0.30
N GLN A 306 -3.23 5.35 -0.78
CA GLN A 306 -4.20 4.25 -0.78
C GLN A 306 -3.64 2.87 -1.14
N GLY A 307 -2.41 2.75 -1.67
CA GLY A 307 -1.89 1.48 -2.19
C GLY A 307 -1.89 0.35 -1.17
N PHE A 308 -1.22 0.52 -0.03
CA PHE A 308 -1.20 -0.51 1.01
C PHE A 308 -2.54 -0.67 1.72
N ASN A 309 -3.30 0.41 1.92
CA ASN A 309 -4.64 0.34 2.51
C ASN A 309 -5.57 -0.57 1.70
N LEU A 310 -5.53 -0.46 0.36
CA LEU A 310 -6.30 -1.33 -0.53
C LEU A 310 -5.82 -2.79 -0.45
N GLY A 311 -4.50 -3.02 -0.52
CA GLY A 311 -3.91 -4.36 -0.40
C GLY A 311 -4.19 -5.04 0.94
N LEU A 312 -4.25 -4.28 2.02
CA LEU A 312 -4.60 -4.80 3.34
C LEU A 312 -6.09 -5.20 3.42
N ARG A 313 -6.97 -4.44 2.74
CA ARG A 313 -8.37 -4.84 2.59
C ARG A 313 -8.52 -6.08 1.71
N ASP A 314 -7.67 -6.23 0.67
CA ASP A 314 -7.62 -7.47 -0.13
C ASP A 314 -7.26 -8.67 0.75
N ALA A 315 -6.20 -8.56 1.55
CA ALA A 315 -5.77 -9.60 2.47
C ALA A 315 -6.85 -9.96 3.50
N ALA A 316 -7.50 -8.96 4.09
CA ALA A 316 -8.56 -9.18 5.07
C ALA A 316 -9.80 -9.88 4.49
N SER A 317 -10.23 -9.44 3.29
CA SER A 317 -11.37 -10.05 2.59
C SER A 317 -11.08 -11.46 2.12
N LEU A 318 -9.86 -11.69 1.59
CA LEU A 318 -9.45 -13.02 1.15
C LEU A 318 -9.38 -14.00 2.32
N ALA A 319 -8.79 -13.58 3.45
CA ALA A 319 -8.71 -14.42 4.64
C ALA A 319 -10.10 -14.84 5.16
N GLU A 320 -11.08 -13.93 5.13
CA GLU A 320 -12.46 -14.21 5.53
C GLU A 320 -13.13 -15.26 4.63
N VAL A 321 -12.95 -15.13 3.31
CA VAL A 321 -13.49 -16.09 2.34
C VAL A 321 -12.82 -17.47 2.48
N LEU A 322 -11.49 -17.50 2.66
CA LEU A 322 -10.74 -18.75 2.77
C LEU A 322 -11.01 -19.49 4.09
N ALA A 323 -11.25 -18.77 5.19
CA ALA A 323 -11.52 -19.39 6.49
C ALA A 323 -12.76 -20.30 6.48
N ALA A 324 -13.75 -19.99 5.65
CA ALA A 324 -14.98 -20.77 5.49
C ALA A 324 -14.86 -21.90 4.44
N ALA A 325 -13.80 -21.90 3.61
CA ALA A 325 -13.68 -22.80 2.46
C ALA A 325 -13.06 -24.15 2.87
N GLU A 326 -13.60 -25.24 2.34
CA GLU A 326 -12.99 -26.56 2.42
C GLU A 326 -11.85 -26.73 1.40
N ASP A 327 -12.09 -26.29 0.17
CA ASP A 327 -11.07 -26.18 -0.87
C ASP A 327 -10.78 -24.70 -1.13
N PRO A 328 -9.60 -24.18 -0.66
CA PRO A 328 -9.28 -22.78 -0.80
C PRO A 328 -9.11 -22.33 -2.26
N GLY A 329 -8.81 -23.27 -3.17
CA GLY A 329 -8.66 -23.00 -4.60
C GLY A 329 -9.90 -23.34 -5.44
N ALA A 330 -11.04 -23.63 -4.83
CA ALA A 330 -12.27 -23.91 -5.58
C ALA A 330 -12.75 -22.66 -6.36
N PRO A 331 -13.22 -22.81 -7.62
CA PRO A 331 -13.67 -21.67 -8.43
C PRO A 331 -14.69 -20.78 -7.73
N ALA A 332 -15.68 -21.34 -7.06
CA ALA A 332 -16.71 -20.61 -6.36
C ALA A 332 -16.15 -19.71 -5.21
N VAL A 333 -15.09 -20.15 -4.53
CA VAL A 333 -14.39 -19.41 -3.49
C VAL A 333 -13.66 -18.19 -4.08
N LEU A 334 -12.92 -18.41 -5.18
CA LEU A 334 -12.19 -17.36 -5.87
C LEU A 334 -13.10 -16.32 -6.50
N GLU A 335 -14.19 -16.75 -7.15
CA GLU A 335 -15.23 -15.88 -7.69
C GLU A 335 -15.93 -15.06 -6.58
N GLY A 336 -16.16 -15.68 -5.41
CA GLY A 336 -16.72 -14.98 -4.24
C GLY A 336 -15.82 -13.85 -3.77
N TYR A 337 -14.52 -14.09 -3.67
CA TYR A 337 -13.52 -13.06 -3.36
C TYR A 337 -13.54 -11.94 -4.42
N GLU A 338 -13.46 -12.30 -5.70
CA GLU A 338 -13.42 -11.34 -6.80
C GLU A 338 -14.65 -10.44 -6.81
N ARG A 339 -15.86 -11.01 -6.71
CA ARG A 339 -17.11 -10.25 -6.61
C ARG A 339 -17.12 -9.28 -5.41
N GLY A 340 -16.65 -9.75 -4.24
CA GLY A 340 -16.59 -8.93 -3.04
C GLY A 340 -15.60 -7.76 -3.12
N ARG A 341 -14.53 -7.90 -3.93
CA ARG A 341 -13.48 -6.89 -4.04
C ARG A 341 -13.63 -5.92 -5.21
N ASN A 342 -14.35 -6.32 -6.27
CA ASN A 342 -14.37 -5.55 -7.52
C ASN A 342 -14.86 -4.11 -7.35
N ALA A 343 -15.93 -3.88 -6.60
CA ALA A 343 -16.48 -2.52 -6.42
C ALA A 343 -15.51 -1.59 -5.67
N ASP A 344 -14.92 -2.05 -4.55
CA ASP A 344 -13.96 -1.27 -3.76
C ASP A 344 -12.67 -1.01 -4.56
N ARG A 345 -12.15 -2.04 -5.24
CA ARG A 345 -10.97 -1.95 -6.09
C ARG A 345 -11.16 -0.96 -7.24
N GLN A 346 -12.22 -1.10 -8.01
CA GLN A 346 -12.50 -0.21 -9.14
C GLN A 346 -12.73 1.22 -8.67
N GLY A 347 -13.54 1.42 -7.64
CA GLY A 347 -13.81 2.73 -7.07
C GLY A 347 -12.52 3.44 -6.62
N MET A 348 -11.59 2.72 -5.98
CA MET A 348 -10.33 3.30 -5.53
C MET A 348 -9.38 3.61 -6.70
N ILE A 349 -9.27 2.72 -7.69
CA ILE A 349 -8.48 2.96 -8.91
C ILE A 349 -8.99 4.20 -9.64
N GLU A 350 -10.31 4.28 -9.88
CA GLU A 350 -10.90 5.43 -10.55
C GLU A 350 -10.76 6.73 -9.76
N PHE A 351 -10.95 6.68 -8.45
CA PHE A 351 -10.78 7.85 -7.58
C PHE A 351 -9.37 8.42 -7.67
N THR A 352 -8.35 7.57 -7.51
CA THR A 352 -6.95 8.02 -7.54
C THR A 352 -6.53 8.51 -8.94
N ASP A 353 -6.92 7.81 -10.00
CA ASP A 353 -6.60 8.20 -11.38
C ASP A 353 -7.30 9.51 -11.78
N ARG A 354 -8.59 9.65 -11.46
CA ARG A 354 -9.33 10.90 -11.72
C ARG A 354 -8.77 12.08 -10.94
N LEU A 355 -8.34 11.87 -9.70
CA LEU A 355 -7.71 12.91 -8.89
C LEU A 355 -6.41 13.41 -9.54
N VAL A 356 -5.52 12.49 -9.92
CA VAL A 356 -4.27 12.85 -10.62
C VAL A 356 -4.56 13.60 -11.92
N ARG A 357 -5.45 13.09 -12.77
CA ARG A 357 -5.80 13.73 -14.06
C ARG A 357 -6.44 15.09 -13.89
N LEU A 358 -7.32 15.26 -12.89
CA LEU A 358 -7.98 16.54 -12.59
C LEU A 358 -6.93 17.62 -12.27
N PHE A 359 -5.97 17.29 -11.41
CA PHE A 359 -4.96 18.26 -10.98
C PHE A 359 -3.81 18.44 -11.98
N ALA A 360 -3.51 17.44 -12.82
CA ALA A 360 -2.55 17.57 -13.93
C ALA A 360 -3.11 18.35 -15.13
N SER A 361 -4.43 18.54 -15.24
CA SER A 361 -5.05 19.19 -16.40
C SER A 361 -4.69 20.68 -16.49
N GLN A 362 -4.12 21.07 -17.65
CA GLN A 362 -3.81 22.46 -17.97
C GLN A 362 -4.83 23.10 -18.93
N ARG A 363 -5.98 22.47 -19.15
CA ARG A 363 -7.01 23.02 -20.05
C ARG A 363 -7.48 24.40 -19.56
N PRO A 364 -7.75 25.36 -20.48
CA PRO A 364 -8.29 26.68 -20.12
C PRO A 364 -9.53 26.54 -19.25
N GLY A 365 -9.64 27.35 -18.20
CA GLY A 365 -10.76 27.31 -17.24
C GLY A 365 -10.70 26.21 -16.16
N MET A 366 -9.94 25.11 -16.38
CA MET A 366 -9.88 24.00 -15.41
C MET A 366 -9.27 24.43 -14.07
N ALA A 367 -8.28 25.32 -14.08
CA ALA A 367 -7.71 25.86 -12.84
C ALA A 367 -8.73 26.65 -12.03
N ALA A 368 -9.55 27.48 -12.67
CA ALA A 368 -10.64 28.22 -11.99
C ALA A 368 -11.70 27.24 -11.45
N ALA A 369 -12.10 26.24 -12.24
CA ALA A 369 -13.05 25.23 -11.83
C ALA A 369 -12.55 24.41 -10.62
N ARG A 370 -11.26 23.99 -10.60
CA ARG A 370 -10.66 23.30 -9.44
C ARG A 370 -10.68 24.17 -8.18
N ASN A 371 -10.32 25.45 -8.31
CA ASN A 371 -10.30 26.37 -7.17
C ASN A 371 -11.70 26.60 -6.61
N ALA A 372 -12.70 26.84 -7.47
CA ALA A 372 -14.10 26.95 -7.07
C ALA A 372 -14.59 25.64 -6.44
N GLY A 373 -14.24 24.49 -7.02
CA GLY A 373 -14.56 23.16 -6.50
C GLY A 373 -13.97 22.90 -5.12
N LEU A 374 -12.71 23.27 -4.87
CA LEU A 374 -12.07 23.14 -3.56
C LEU A 374 -12.77 24.00 -2.51
N LEU A 375 -13.10 25.26 -2.83
CA LEU A 375 -13.82 26.15 -1.91
C LEU A 375 -15.23 25.63 -1.64
N LEU A 376 -15.96 25.22 -2.67
CA LEU A 376 -17.29 24.64 -2.50
C LEU A 376 -17.24 23.37 -1.64
N PHE A 377 -16.27 22.51 -1.90
CA PHE A 377 -16.04 21.31 -1.08
C PHE A 377 -15.74 21.68 0.38
N ASP A 378 -14.94 22.73 0.62
CA ASP A 378 -14.65 23.20 1.98
C ASP A 378 -15.89 23.70 2.74
N LEU A 379 -16.87 24.20 2.03
CA LEU A 379 -18.14 24.68 2.58
C LEU A 379 -19.21 23.59 2.76
N LEU A 380 -19.01 22.36 2.23
CA LEU A 380 -20.00 21.29 2.21
C LEU A 380 -19.64 20.15 3.19
N PRO A 381 -20.12 20.16 4.46
CA PRO A 381 -19.86 19.12 5.43
C PRO A 381 -20.22 17.68 4.94
N PRO A 382 -21.33 17.46 4.20
CA PRO A 382 -21.64 16.13 3.69
C PRO A 382 -20.59 15.58 2.72
N ALA A 383 -20.04 16.43 1.83
CA ALA A 383 -18.98 16.06 0.90
C ALA A 383 -17.67 15.69 1.63
N LYS A 384 -17.32 16.45 2.68
CA LYS A 384 -16.18 16.15 3.54
C LYS A 384 -16.34 14.79 4.24
N ARG A 385 -17.54 14.49 4.78
CA ARG A 385 -17.82 13.19 5.40
C ARG A 385 -17.73 12.04 4.40
N ALA A 386 -18.26 12.20 3.20
CA ALA A 386 -18.20 11.19 2.15
C ALA A 386 -16.75 10.88 1.74
N LEU A 387 -15.92 11.91 1.53
CA LEU A 387 -14.49 11.72 1.23
C LEU A 387 -13.75 11.03 2.38
N SER A 388 -14.03 11.42 3.62
CA SER A 388 -13.44 10.78 4.78
C SER A 388 -13.80 9.30 4.86
N GLN A 389 -15.07 8.93 4.68
CA GLN A 389 -15.52 7.53 4.68
C GLN A 389 -14.83 6.70 3.60
N LEU A 390 -14.65 7.26 2.40
CA LEU A 390 -13.91 6.61 1.32
C LEU A 390 -12.45 6.34 1.72
N SER A 391 -11.80 7.35 2.33
CA SER A 391 -10.40 7.26 2.79
C SER A 391 -10.22 6.27 3.95
N TRP A 392 -11.25 6.06 4.77
CA TRP A 392 -11.18 5.10 5.90
C TRP A 392 -11.32 3.64 5.47
N GLY A 393 -11.74 3.37 4.24
CA GLY A 393 -11.91 2.01 3.73
C GLY A 393 -13.25 1.38 4.13
N PHE A 394 -14.22 2.15 4.62
CA PHE A 394 -15.57 1.64 4.98
C PHE A 394 -16.57 1.63 3.82
N GLY A 395 -16.15 2.03 2.61
CA GLY A 395 -17.04 2.17 1.46
C GLY A 395 -17.60 0.88 0.85
N GLY A 396 -17.15 -0.30 1.26
CA GLY A 396 -17.47 -1.59 0.61
C GLY A 396 -17.83 -2.74 1.54
N GLY A 397 -18.34 -2.47 2.73
CA GLY A 397 -18.57 -3.50 3.75
C GLY A 397 -17.31 -3.79 4.58
N ALA A 398 -17.40 -3.63 5.90
CA ALA A 398 -16.27 -3.87 6.78
C ALA A 398 -16.03 -5.37 6.97
N SER A 399 -14.84 -5.86 6.60
CA SER A 399 -14.42 -7.24 6.86
C SER A 399 -14.40 -7.54 8.37
N ARG A 400 -14.42 -8.83 8.74
CA ARG A 400 -14.34 -9.27 10.16
C ARG A 400 -13.14 -8.63 10.86
N LEU A 401 -11.96 -8.63 10.22
CA LEU A 401 -10.75 -8.02 10.77
C LEU A 401 -10.90 -6.51 11.03
N MET A 402 -11.58 -5.77 10.16
CA MET A 402 -11.88 -4.35 10.40
C MET A 402 -12.85 -4.13 11.57
N ARG A 403 -13.68 -5.12 11.88
CA ARG A 403 -14.60 -5.12 13.03
C ARG A 403 -13.95 -5.62 14.32
N GLY A 404 -12.66 -5.97 14.30
CA GLY A 404 -11.93 -6.50 15.47
C GLY A 404 -12.13 -8.00 15.68
N LEU A 405 -12.68 -8.72 14.72
CA LEU A 405 -12.91 -10.16 14.77
C LEU A 405 -11.88 -10.89 13.92
N LYS A 406 -11.40 -12.06 14.37
CA LYS A 406 -10.53 -12.91 13.54
C LYS A 406 -11.24 -13.34 12.26
N ALA A 407 -10.48 -13.69 11.23
CA ALA A 407 -11.03 -14.15 9.96
C ALA A 407 -11.73 -15.52 10.10
N SER A 408 -11.20 -16.38 10.98
CA SER A 408 -11.75 -17.70 11.33
C SER A 408 -12.71 -17.61 12.52
#